data_3fd85698c205c4cceb9fe023ea06afc9
#
_entry.id   3fd85698c205c4cceb9fe023ea06afc9
#
_cell.length_a   1.000
_cell.length_b   1.000
_cell.length_c   1.000
_cell.angle_alpha   90.00
_cell.angle_beta   90.00
_cell.angle_gamma   90.00
#
_symmetry.space_group_name_H-M   'P 1'
#
loop_
_entity.id
_entity.type
_entity.pdbx_description
1 polymer ?
#
loop_
_entity_poly.entity_id
_entity_poly.type
_entity_poly.pdbx_seq_one_letter_code
_entity_poly.pdbx_strand_id
1 'polypeptide(L)'
;MSRIKGSWINFWKIPDQRYEFIFAAVILTVVMLSSVPFLTQIEMRPGVQLHDPVFNYLPAHDLSDLIFYILYTALLLGVIFLLPSPERLVIGFEAYALFVVLRMITMTLVPLEPPNGLIPLVDPILSFMYTGKQVNKDLFFSGHTATMYLLYLMLPAGIYRKLAFVGVIVMGICLLFQRVHYTVDVIVAPFFAYGALRIVLRLRRTIGLKASGFVAGE
;
A
#
# COMPACT_ATOMS: atom_id res chain seq x y z
N MET A 1 15.02 4.74 -23.14
CA MET A 1 14.81 3.29 -23.33
C MET A 1 16.09 2.45 -23.19
N SER A 2 17.26 2.87 -23.70
CA SER A 2 18.51 2.10 -23.59
C SER A 2 18.97 1.82 -22.14
N ARG A 3 18.85 2.78 -21.23
CA ARG A 3 19.26 2.65 -19.82
C ARG A 3 18.40 1.61 -19.05
N ILE A 4 17.08 1.61 -19.24
CA ILE A 4 16.17 0.65 -18.60
C ILE A 4 16.48 -0.76 -19.11
N LYS A 5 16.58 -0.93 -20.44
CA LYS A 5 16.93 -2.23 -21.04
C LYS A 5 18.27 -2.74 -20.52
N GLY A 6 19.27 -1.88 -20.41
CA GLY A 6 20.60 -2.25 -19.90
C GLY A 6 20.57 -2.71 -18.44
N SER A 7 19.84 -2.00 -17.53
CA SER A 7 19.74 -2.39 -16.14
C SER A 7 19.06 -3.75 -15.95
N TRP A 8 17.98 -4.02 -16.71
CA TRP A 8 17.28 -5.30 -16.67
C TRP A 8 18.11 -6.44 -17.23
N ILE A 9 18.82 -6.24 -18.36
CA ILE A 9 19.72 -7.27 -18.95
C ILE A 9 20.80 -7.64 -17.92
N ASN A 10 21.42 -6.66 -17.27
CA ASN A 10 22.44 -6.93 -16.27
C ASN A 10 21.89 -7.62 -15.02
N PHE A 11 20.70 -7.22 -14.58
CA PHE A 11 19.98 -7.83 -13.46
C PHE A 11 19.69 -9.32 -13.74
N TRP A 12 19.17 -9.64 -14.92
CA TRP A 12 18.84 -11.02 -15.30
C TRP A 12 20.07 -11.92 -15.58
N LYS A 13 21.25 -11.37 -15.78
CA LYS A 13 22.48 -12.16 -15.90
C LYS A 13 22.97 -12.74 -14.58
N ILE A 14 22.57 -12.16 -13.46
CA ILE A 14 22.98 -12.59 -12.11
C ILE A 14 21.90 -13.55 -11.56
N PRO A 15 22.23 -14.86 -11.39
CA PRO A 15 21.24 -15.86 -10.95
C PRO A 15 20.51 -15.47 -9.67
N ASP A 16 21.24 -15.01 -8.65
CA ASP A 16 20.66 -14.65 -7.36
C ASP A 16 19.62 -13.54 -7.49
N GLN A 17 19.89 -12.51 -8.28
CA GLN A 17 18.94 -11.40 -8.50
C GLN A 17 17.68 -11.86 -9.24
N ARG A 18 17.80 -12.81 -10.15
CA ARG A 18 16.66 -13.45 -10.82
C ARG A 18 15.77 -14.17 -9.83
N TYR A 19 16.37 -15.00 -8.95
CA TYR A 19 15.63 -15.73 -7.93
C TYR A 19 14.96 -14.78 -6.92
N GLU A 20 15.65 -13.71 -6.51
CA GLU A 20 15.07 -12.66 -5.67
C GLU A 20 13.82 -12.04 -6.29
N PHE A 21 13.89 -11.68 -7.57
CA PHE A 21 12.74 -11.09 -8.27
C PHE A 21 11.56 -12.06 -8.36
N ILE A 22 11.83 -13.31 -8.78
CA ILE A 22 10.79 -14.34 -8.90
C ILE A 22 10.16 -14.59 -7.54
N PHE A 23 10.98 -14.74 -6.48
CA PHE A 23 10.51 -14.97 -5.12
C PHE A 23 9.65 -13.80 -4.61
N ALA A 24 10.10 -12.56 -4.78
CA ALA A 24 9.33 -11.37 -4.38
C ALA A 24 8.01 -11.26 -5.15
N ALA A 25 8.00 -11.53 -6.46
CA ALA A 25 6.79 -11.52 -7.26
C ALA A 25 5.81 -12.63 -6.85
N VAL A 26 6.31 -13.84 -6.59
CA VAL A 26 5.48 -14.97 -6.13
C VAL A 26 4.88 -14.69 -4.77
N ILE A 27 5.69 -14.24 -3.79
CA ILE A 27 5.18 -13.88 -2.45
C ILE A 27 4.12 -12.80 -2.55
N LEU A 28 4.38 -11.73 -3.29
CA LEU A 28 3.41 -10.66 -3.48
C LEU A 28 2.10 -11.21 -4.06
N THR A 29 2.18 -12.02 -5.11
CA THR A 29 1.00 -12.61 -5.75
C THR A 29 0.22 -13.50 -4.77
N VAL A 30 0.90 -14.37 -4.03
CA VAL A 30 0.27 -15.25 -3.03
C VAL A 30 -0.43 -14.43 -1.94
N VAL A 31 0.23 -13.40 -1.41
CA VAL A 31 -0.33 -12.53 -0.38
C VAL A 31 -1.56 -11.77 -0.91
N MET A 32 -1.47 -11.22 -2.13
CA MET A 32 -2.60 -10.52 -2.75
C MET A 32 -3.79 -11.46 -3.00
N LEU A 33 -3.56 -12.66 -3.51
CA LEU A 33 -4.63 -13.64 -3.70
C LEU A 33 -5.24 -14.12 -2.37
N SER A 34 -4.42 -14.25 -1.33
CA SER A 34 -4.88 -14.63 0.02
C SER A 34 -5.70 -13.52 0.69
N SER A 35 -5.49 -12.26 0.32
CA SER A 35 -6.26 -11.14 0.88
C SER A 35 -7.74 -11.16 0.48
N VAL A 36 -8.09 -11.73 -0.68
CA VAL A 36 -9.47 -11.79 -1.17
C VAL A 36 -10.38 -12.62 -0.26
N PRO A 37 -10.11 -13.93 0.00
CA PRO A 37 -10.92 -14.72 0.93
C PRO A 37 -10.83 -14.18 2.36
N PHE A 38 -9.69 -13.64 2.77
CA PHE A 38 -9.52 -13.01 4.08
C PHE A 38 -10.48 -11.84 4.28
N LEU A 39 -10.54 -10.90 3.35
CA LEU A 39 -11.45 -9.75 3.43
C LEU A 39 -12.92 -10.18 3.41
N THR A 40 -13.25 -11.22 2.66
CA THR A 40 -14.61 -11.80 2.71
C THR A 40 -14.96 -12.32 4.11
N GLN A 41 -14.02 -12.93 4.82
CA GLN A 41 -14.22 -13.39 6.21
C GLN A 41 -14.33 -12.21 7.19
N ILE A 42 -13.48 -11.19 7.03
CA ILE A 42 -13.52 -9.98 7.85
C ILE A 42 -14.87 -9.27 7.73
N GLU A 43 -15.43 -9.20 6.53
CA GLU A 43 -16.75 -8.57 6.29
C GLU A 43 -17.89 -9.24 7.06
N MET A 44 -17.83 -10.54 7.25
CA MET A 44 -18.86 -11.30 7.98
C MET A 44 -18.73 -11.24 9.51
N ARG A 45 -17.60 -10.73 10.02
CA ARG A 45 -17.29 -10.74 11.45
C ARG A 45 -17.92 -9.51 12.14
N PRO A 46 -18.49 -9.66 13.35
CA PRO A 46 -18.88 -8.51 14.16
C PRO A 46 -17.65 -7.73 14.62
N GLY A 47 -17.77 -6.42 14.68
CA GLY A 47 -16.72 -5.51 15.13
C GLY A 47 -17.24 -4.46 16.09
N VAL A 48 -16.35 -3.55 16.49
CA VAL A 48 -16.66 -2.42 17.36
C VAL A 48 -16.69 -1.13 16.53
N GLN A 49 -17.73 -0.35 16.67
CA GLN A 49 -17.80 0.97 16.06
C GLN A 49 -17.07 1.98 16.94
N LEU A 50 -16.10 2.68 16.37
CA LEU A 50 -15.38 3.73 17.09
C LEU A 50 -16.12 5.06 16.97
N HIS A 51 -16.03 5.85 18.04
CA HIS A 51 -16.41 7.26 17.98
C HIS A 51 -15.20 8.07 17.50
N ASP A 52 -15.31 8.67 16.31
CA ASP A 52 -14.26 9.54 15.76
C ASP A 52 -14.75 11.00 15.79
N PRO A 53 -14.17 11.83 16.66
CA PRO A 53 -14.61 13.21 16.83
C PRO A 53 -14.41 14.08 15.58
N VAL A 54 -13.50 13.68 14.66
CA VAL A 54 -13.24 14.41 13.42
C VAL A 54 -14.49 14.42 12.52
N PHE A 55 -15.29 13.37 12.56
CA PHE A 55 -16.53 13.27 11.77
C PHE A 55 -17.64 14.20 12.23
N ASN A 56 -17.54 14.82 13.39
CA ASN A 56 -18.46 15.88 13.81
C ASN A 56 -18.28 17.15 12.98
N TYR A 57 -17.10 17.36 12.41
CA TYR A 57 -16.71 18.56 11.65
C TYR A 57 -16.58 18.32 10.15
N LEU A 58 -16.44 17.05 9.73
CA LEU A 58 -16.27 16.66 8.33
C LEU A 58 -17.59 16.10 7.79
N PRO A 59 -18.25 16.80 6.82
CA PRO A 59 -19.40 16.23 6.12
C PRO A 59 -18.96 15.05 5.25
N ALA A 60 -19.83 14.04 5.11
CA ALA A 60 -19.56 12.93 4.22
C ALA A 60 -19.76 13.36 2.75
N HIS A 61 -18.77 13.08 1.90
CA HIS A 61 -18.79 13.35 0.47
C HIS A 61 -18.25 12.14 -0.31
N ASP A 62 -18.87 11.84 -1.43
CA ASP A 62 -18.37 10.85 -2.37
C ASP A 62 -17.18 11.41 -3.14
N LEU A 63 -16.00 10.85 -2.90
CA LEU A 63 -14.75 11.20 -3.56
C LEU A 63 -14.12 9.97 -4.25
N SER A 64 -14.93 8.94 -4.55
CA SER A 64 -14.46 7.67 -5.12
C SER A 64 -13.58 7.86 -6.35
N ASP A 65 -14.05 8.64 -7.32
CA ASP A 65 -13.30 8.89 -8.56
C ASP A 65 -11.95 9.55 -8.29
N LEU A 66 -11.92 10.54 -7.39
CA LEU A 66 -10.69 11.25 -7.03
C LEU A 66 -9.70 10.32 -6.31
N ILE A 67 -10.18 9.49 -5.38
CA ILE A 67 -9.38 8.52 -4.64
C ILE A 67 -8.70 7.55 -5.62
N PHE A 68 -9.48 6.94 -6.52
CA PHE A 68 -8.92 6.00 -7.49
C PHE A 68 -8.04 6.66 -8.53
N TYR A 69 -8.38 7.86 -8.99
CA TYR A 69 -7.53 8.62 -9.90
C TYR A 69 -6.16 8.89 -9.28
N ILE A 70 -6.12 9.35 -8.02
CA ILE A 70 -4.86 9.59 -7.30
C ILE A 70 -4.10 8.28 -7.11
N LEU A 71 -4.76 7.22 -6.64
CA LEU A 71 -4.13 5.93 -6.36
C LEU A 71 -3.49 5.32 -7.61
N TYR A 72 -4.27 5.17 -8.68
CA TYR A 72 -3.78 4.52 -9.90
C TYR A 72 -2.76 5.34 -10.64
N THR A 73 -2.91 6.67 -10.66
CA THR A 73 -1.88 7.57 -11.21
C THR A 73 -0.58 7.43 -10.42
N ALA A 74 -0.64 7.41 -9.10
CA ALA A 74 0.54 7.25 -8.26
C ALA A 74 1.19 5.88 -8.45
N LEU A 75 0.41 4.80 -8.54
CA LEU A 75 0.92 3.45 -8.81
C LEU A 75 1.61 3.38 -10.17
N LEU A 76 0.97 3.89 -11.22
CA LEU A 76 1.54 3.93 -12.57
C LEU A 76 2.86 4.71 -12.60
N LEU A 77 2.87 5.92 -12.07
CA LEU A 77 4.07 6.74 -11.99
C LEU A 77 5.15 6.09 -11.12
N GLY A 78 4.76 5.51 -9.97
CA GLY A 78 5.66 4.79 -9.09
C GLY A 78 6.38 3.64 -9.82
N VAL A 79 5.63 2.82 -10.55
CA VAL A 79 6.21 1.74 -11.37
C VAL A 79 7.14 2.32 -12.43
N ILE A 80 6.74 3.35 -13.17
CA ILE A 80 7.58 4.01 -14.20
C ILE A 80 8.90 4.50 -13.60
N PHE A 81 8.88 5.11 -12.41
CA PHE A 81 10.08 5.59 -11.74
C PHE A 81 10.96 4.47 -11.18
N LEU A 82 10.38 3.32 -10.81
CA LEU A 82 11.11 2.17 -10.30
C LEU A 82 11.66 1.26 -11.41
N LEU A 83 11.06 1.27 -12.60
CA LEU A 83 11.49 0.45 -13.74
C LEU A 83 13.01 0.53 -14.06
N PRO A 84 13.70 1.70 -13.94
CA PRO A 84 15.14 1.76 -14.17
C PRO A 84 15.98 1.04 -13.12
N SER A 85 15.39 0.66 -11.99
CA SER A 85 16.10 0.08 -10.83
C SER A 85 15.43 -1.22 -10.39
N PRO A 86 15.69 -2.37 -11.05
CA PRO A 86 15.05 -3.65 -10.72
C PRO A 86 15.18 -4.05 -9.24
N GLU A 87 16.34 -3.78 -8.61
CA GLU A 87 16.55 -4.07 -7.19
C GLU A 87 15.58 -3.29 -6.29
N ARG A 88 15.29 -2.02 -6.61
CA ARG A 88 14.29 -1.24 -5.88
C ARG A 88 12.88 -1.80 -6.06
N LEU A 89 12.57 -2.28 -7.26
CA LEU A 89 11.27 -2.90 -7.55
C LEU A 89 11.08 -4.18 -6.71
N VAL A 90 12.12 -5.02 -6.61
CA VAL A 90 12.12 -6.21 -5.73
C VAL A 90 11.84 -5.83 -4.28
N ILE A 91 12.58 -4.84 -3.76
CA ILE A 91 12.37 -4.34 -2.38
C ILE A 91 10.94 -3.80 -2.21
N GLY A 92 10.41 -3.12 -3.22
CA GLY A 92 9.04 -2.63 -3.23
C GLY A 92 8.02 -3.77 -3.12
N PHE A 93 8.19 -4.83 -3.89
CA PHE A 93 7.32 -6.01 -3.83
C PHE A 93 7.36 -6.69 -2.46
N GLU A 94 8.55 -6.89 -1.90
CA GLU A 94 8.73 -7.47 -0.57
C GLU A 94 8.10 -6.59 0.53
N ALA A 95 8.33 -5.28 0.48
CA ALA A 95 7.78 -4.35 1.45
C ALA A 95 6.25 -4.25 1.34
N TYR A 96 5.72 -4.28 0.10
CA TYR A 96 4.29 -4.28 -0.13
C TYR A 96 3.64 -5.58 0.38
N ALA A 97 4.22 -6.73 0.07
CA ALA A 97 3.73 -8.01 0.59
C ALA A 97 3.73 -8.03 2.12
N LEU A 98 4.82 -7.59 2.77
CA LEU A 98 4.90 -7.54 4.21
C LEU A 98 3.86 -6.59 4.82
N PHE A 99 3.65 -5.39 4.25
CA PHE A 99 2.65 -4.49 4.81
C PHE A 99 1.22 -5.05 4.65
N VAL A 100 0.91 -5.77 3.55
CA VAL A 100 -0.39 -6.44 3.40
C VAL A 100 -0.57 -7.53 4.46
N VAL A 101 0.46 -8.33 4.74
CA VAL A 101 0.43 -9.31 5.84
C VAL A 101 0.22 -8.63 7.20
N LEU A 102 0.94 -7.54 7.49
CA LEU A 102 0.74 -6.76 8.72
C LEU A 102 -0.70 -6.22 8.81
N ARG A 103 -1.27 -5.80 7.68
CA ARG A 103 -2.66 -5.38 7.59
C ARG A 103 -3.64 -6.51 7.93
N MET A 104 -3.43 -7.70 7.38
CA MET A 104 -4.27 -8.87 7.72
C MET A 104 -4.18 -9.19 9.22
N ILE A 105 -2.99 -9.14 9.81
CA ILE A 105 -2.78 -9.35 11.25
C ILE A 105 -3.53 -8.28 12.07
N THR A 106 -3.33 -7.02 11.75
CA THR A 106 -3.94 -5.91 12.52
C THR A 106 -5.47 -5.90 12.38
N MET A 107 -6.01 -6.13 11.19
CA MET A 107 -7.46 -6.31 11.01
C MET A 107 -8.00 -7.48 11.83
N THR A 108 -7.23 -8.58 11.98
CA THR A 108 -7.64 -9.72 12.81
C THR A 108 -7.69 -9.34 14.29
N LEU A 109 -6.71 -8.58 14.77
CA LEU A 109 -6.60 -8.18 16.17
C LEU A 109 -7.55 -7.05 16.58
N VAL A 110 -7.91 -6.19 15.63
CA VAL A 110 -8.73 -4.99 15.85
C VAL A 110 -10.01 -5.07 15.00
N PRO A 111 -11.04 -5.78 15.47
CA PRO A 111 -12.30 -5.92 14.74
C PRO A 111 -13.12 -4.63 14.81
N LEU A 112 -13.15 -3.90 13.69
CA LEU A 112 -13.90 -2.64 13.60
C LEU A 112 -15.13 -2.78 12.70
N GLU A 113 -16.19 -2.05 13.07
CA GLU A 113 -17.31 -1.72 12.18
C GLU A 113 -17.00 -0.41 11.44
N PRO A 114 -17.54 -0.22 10.24
CA PRO A 114 -17.29 1.01 9.48
C PRO A 114 -17.85 2.25 10.18
N PRO A 115 -17.29 3.43 9.92
CA PRO A 115 -17.79 4.69 10.44
C PRO A 115 -19.25 4.95 10.06
N ASN A 116 -20.01 5.65 10.94
CA ASN A 116 -21.35 6.12 10.63
C ASN A 116 -21.36 7.04 9.40
N GLY A 117 -22.26 6.78 8.48
CA GLY A 117 -22.38 7.56 7.25
C GLY A 117 -21.29 7.22 6.23
N LEU A 118 -20.74 6.01 6.31
CA LEU A 118 -19.86 5.45 5.26
C LEU A 118 -20.50 5.63 3.88
N ILE A 119 -19.75 6.16 2.94
CA ILE A 119 -20.05 6.11 1.51
C ILE A 119 -19.17 5.01 0.91
N PRO A 120 -19.76 3.90 0.42
CA PRO A 120 -18.98 2.74 -0.03
C PRO A 120 -18.00 3.11 -1.14
N LEU A 121 -16.77 2.65 -0.99
CA LEU A 121 -15.72 2.84 -1.98
C LEU A 121 -15.63 1.60 -2.87
N VAL A 122 -16.18 1.69 -4.07
CA VAL A 122 -16.17 0.58 -5.03
C VAL A 122 -14.97 0.72 -5.95
N ASP A 123 -13.95 -0.10 -5.70
CA ASP A 123 -12.75 -0.13 -6.54
C ASP A 123 -13.08 -0.65 -7.94
N PRO A 124 -12.89 0.15 -9.02
CA PRO A 124 -13.27 -0.25 -10.37
C PRO A 124 -12.46 -1.44 -10.93
N ILE A 125 -11.26 -1.70 -10.38
CA ILE A 125 -10.40 -2.82 -10.80
C ILE A 125 -10.63 -4.03 -9.89
N LEU A 126 -10.61 -3.83 -8.57
CA LEU A 126 -10.73 -4.92 -7.60
C LEU A 126 -12.14 -5.44 -7.45
N SER A 127 -13.18 -4.65 -7.75
CA SER A 127 -14.58 -5.10 -7.72
C SER A 127 -14.83 -6.34 -8.58
N PHE A 128 -14.08 -6.48 -9.67
CA PHE A 128 -14.10 -7.67 -10.51
C PHE A 128 -13.60 -8.93 -9.76
N MET A 129 -12.59 -8.79 -8.89
CA MET A 129 -12.02 -9.90 -8.11
C MET A 129 -12.93 -10.32 -6.94
N TYR A 130 -13.70 -9.40 -6.39
CA TYR A 130 -14.62 -9.65 -5.27
C TYR A 130 -16.04 -10.06 -5.71
N THR A 131 -16.24 -10.37 -6.99
CA THR A 131 -17.56 -10.78 -7.53
C THR A 131 -18.69 -9.81 -7.18
N GLY A 132 -18.38 -8.51 -7.17
CA GLY A 132 -19.34 -7.44 -6.87
C GLY A 132 -19.72 -7.28 -5.39
N LYS A 133 -19.12 -8.04 -4.46
CA LYS A 133 -19.34 -7.83 -3.04
C LYS A 133 -18.57 -6.60 -2.56
N GLN A 134 -19.27 -5.73 -1.84
CA GLN A 134 -18.63 -4.58 -1.18
C GLN A 134 -17.86 -5.05 0.05
N VAL A 135 -16.66 -4.50 0.23
CA VAL A 135 -15.83 -4.71 1.42
C VAL A 135 -15.76 -3.37 2.16
N ASN A 136 -16.48 -3.28 3.27
CA ASN A 136 -16.59 -2.06 4.08
C ASN A 136 -15.80 -2.15 5.39
N LYS A 137 -15.45 -3.38 5.83
CA LYS A 137 -14.70 -3.63 7.06
C LYS A 137 -13.20 -3.80 6.84
N ASP A 138 -12.71 -3.31 5.70
CA ASP A 138 -11.28 -3.23 5.40
C ASP A 138 -10.62 -2.08 6.18
N LEU A 139 -10.65 -2.18 7.52
CA LEU A 139 -10.27 -1.16 8.48
C LEU A 139 -8.99 -1.56 9.23
N PHE A 140 -8.39 -0.60 9.90
CA PHE A 140 -7.16 -0.66 10.70
C PHE A 140 -6.05 -1.52 10.09
N PHE A 141 -5.14 -0.87 9.40
CA PHE A 141 -4.96 0.55 9.03
C PHE A 141 -5.29 0.78 7.55
N SER A 142 -5.34 2.07 7.10
CA SER A 142 -5.66 2.41 5.71
C SER A 142 -4.64 1.86 4.70
N GLY A 143 -5.10 0.96 3.81
CA GLY A 143 -4.28 0.41 2.74
C GLY A 143 -3.94 1.45 1.66
N HIS A 144 -4.86 2.34 1.32
CA HIS A 144 -4.65 3.42 0.35
C HIS A 144 -3.55 4.38 0.82
N THR A 145 -3.65 4.88 2.06
CA THR A 145 -2.64 5.77 2.66
C THR A 145 -1.28 5.08 2.78
N ALA A 146 -1.24 3.81 3.22
CA ALA A 146 -0.01 3.04 3.34
C ALA A 146 0.67 2.81 1.99
N THR A 147 -0.11 2.48 0.95
CA THR A 147 0.40 2.32 -0.43
C THR A 147 1.02 3.62 -0.94
N MET A 148 0.30 4.73 -0.80
CA MET A 148 0.81 6.05 -1.20
C MET A 148 2.09 6.42 -0.45
N TYR A 149 2.15 6.13 0.86
CA TYR A 149 3.33 6.43 1.66
C TYR A 149 4.51 5.51 1.33
N LEU A 150 4.27 4.23 1.03
CA LEU A 150 5.32 3.33 0.55
C LEU A 150 5.90 3.82 -0.78
N LEU A 151 5.06 4.23 -1.73
CA LEU A 151 5.52 4.84 -2.98
C LEU A 151 6.37 6.08 -2.73
N TYR A 152 5.93 6.98 -1.84
CA TYR A 152 6.71 8.14 -1.42
C TYR A 152 8.11 7.75 -0.91
N LEU A 153 8.20 6.72 -0.07
CA LEU A 153 9.48 6.24 0.46
C LEU A 153 10.39 5.63 -0.62
N MET A 154 9.80 5.02 -1.65
CA MET A 154 10.50 4.36 -2.75
C MET A 154 11.07 5.35 -3.79
N LEU A 155 10.52 6.55 -3.87
CA LEU A 155 10.96 7.56 -4.84
C LEU A 155 12.28 8.22 -4.42
N PRO A 156 13.15 8.54 -5.40
CA PRO A 156 14.36 9.32 -5.13
C PRO A 156 14.01 10.73 -4.64
N ALA A 157 14.93 11.35 -3.91
CA ALA A 157 14.78 12.74 -3.47
C ALA A 157 14.55 13.67 -4.68
N GLY A 158 13.62 14.64 -4.53
CA GLY A 158 13.27 15.57 -5.58
C GLY A 158 11.80 15.96 -5.58
N ILE A 159 11.38 16.65 -6.65
CA ILE A 159 10.02 17.18 -6.76
C ILE A 159 8.96 16.07 -6.75
N TYR A 160 9.20 14.94 -7.42
CA TYR A 160 8.25 13.84 -7.49
C TYR A 160 8.00 13.19 -6.12
N ARG A 161 9.05 13.07 -5.28
CA ARG A 161 8.90 12.61 -3.90
C ARG A 161 8.08 13.59 -3.06
N LYS A 162 8.26 14.91 -3.26
CA LYS A 162 7.45 15.93 -2.58
C LYS A 162 5.98 15.85 -3.01
N LEU A 163 5.72 15.70 -4.31
CA LEU A 163 4.37 15.54 -4.84
C LEU A 163 3.72 14.25 -4.33
N ALA A 164 4.47 13.15 -4.25
CA ALA A 164 3.97 11.91 -3.67
C ALA A 164 3.58 12.09 -2.19
N PHE A 165 4.36 12.86 -1.41
CA PHE A 165 4.01 13.17 -0.02
C PHE A 165 2.73 14.01 0.09
N VAL A 166 2.55 15.00 -0.77
CA VAL A 166 1.29 15.74 -0.86
C VAL A 166 0.15 14.79 -1.21
N GLY A 167 0.36 13.87 -2.14
CA GLY A 167 -0.61 12.82 -2.50
C GLY A 167 -1.02 11.94 -1.31
N VAL A 168 -0.09 11.60 -0.40
CA VAL A 168 -0.41 10.87 0.85
C VAL A 168 -1.39 11.66 1.70
N ILE A 169 -1.14 12.96 1.89
CA ILE A 169 -1.99 13.83 2.70
C ILE A 169 -3.38 13.96 2.07
N VAL A 170 -3.44 14.25 0.77
CA VAL A 170 -4.70 14.38 0.02
C VAL A 170 -5.49 13.07 0.07
N MET A 171 -4.84 11.92 -0.13
CA MET A 171 -5.46 10.61 -0.03
C MET A 171 -6.10 10.41 1.35
N GLY A 172 -5.34 10.66 2.42
CA GLY A 172 -5.86 10.54 3.78
C GLY A 172 -7.09 11.41 4.04
N ILE A 173 -7.07 12.66 3.58
CA ILE A 173 -8.20 13.59 3.70
C ILE A 173 -9.41 13.07 2.90
N CYS A 174 -9.23 12.62 1.67
CA CYS A 174 -10.31 12.08 0.85
C CYS A 174 -10.99 10.86 1.51
N LEU A 175 -10.20 9.96 2.10
CA LEU A 175 -10.73 8.77 2.78
C LEU A 175 -11.55 9.13 4.03
N LEU A 176 -11.22 10.22 4.74
CA LEU A 176 -12.00 10.71 5.86
C LEU A 176 -13.32 11.35 5.39
N PHE A 177 -13.33 12.12 4.30
CA PHE A 177 -14.57 12.65 3.70
C PHE A 177 -15.47 11.52 3.19
N GLN A 178 -14.90 10.45 2.63
CA GLN A 178 -15.62 9.26 2.18
C GLN A 178 -16.14 8.42 3.36
N ARG A 179 -15.58 8.63 4.57
CA ARG A 179 -15.86 7.86 5.80
C ARG A 179 -15.57 6.36 5.65
N VAL A 180 -14.63 6.00 4.79
CA VAL A 180 -14.20 4.59 4.61
C VAL A 180 -13.12 4.17 5.60
N HIS A 181 -12.52 5.12 6.32
CA HIS A 181 -11.53 4.88 7.37
C HIS A 181 -11.73 5.85 8.53
N TYR A 182 -11.38 5.40 9.74
CA TYR A 182 -11.22 6.28 10.88
C TYR A 182 -9.95 7.12 10.78
N THR A 183 -9.93 8.25 11.48
CA THR A 183 -8.74 9.12 11.54
C THR A 183 -7.50 8.36 12.00
N VAL A 184 -7.65 7.47 12.98
CA VAL A 184 -6.55 6.62 13.47
C VAL A 184 -6.00 5.71 12.38
N ASP A 185 -6.84 5.14 11.51
CA ASP A 185 -6.41 4.26 10.41
C ASP A 185 -5.50 4.98 9.43
N VAL A 186 -5.86 6.23 9.13
CA VAL A 186 -5.10 7.11 8.22
C VAL A 186 -3.77 7.52 8.84
N ILE A 187 -3.77 7.91 10.12
CA ILE A 187 -2.57 8.39 10.82
C ILE A 187 -1.55 7.27 11.02
N VAL A 188 -1.98 6.06 11.35
CA VAL A 188 -1.05 4.95 11.64
C VAL A 188 -0.52 4.27 10.38
N ALA A 189 -1.20 4.39 9.24
CA ALA A 189 -0.81 3.77 7.98
C ALA A 189 0.64 4.07 7.53
N PRO A 190 1.14 5.32 7.59
CA PRO A 190 2.53 5.63 7.28
C PRO A 190 3.55 4.88 8.15
N PHE A 191 3.25 4.67 9.44
CA PHE A 191 4.15 3.97 10.35
C PHE A 191 4.28 2.50 9.98
N PHE A 192 3.19 1.85 9.60
CA PHE A 192 3.21 0.46 9.14
C PHE A 192 3.93 0.31 7.80
N ALA A 193 3.69 1.20 6.85
CA ALA A 193 4.40 1.20 5.57
C ALA A 193 5.91 1.43 5.75
N TYR A 194 6.30 2.39 6.60
CA TYR A 194 7.70 2.63 6.96
C TYR A 194 8.31 1.42 7.66
N GLY A 195 7.61 0.85 8.65
CA GLY A 195 8.05 -0.33 9.38
C GLY A 195 8.28 -1.52 8.45
N ALA A 196 7.35 -1.81 7.54
CA ALA A 196 7.48 -2.88 6.57
C ALA A 196 8.74 -2.71 5.69
N LEU A 197 8.96 -1.50 5.14
CA LEU A 197 10.15 -1.21 4.35
C LEU A 197 11.44 -1.38 5.18
N ARG A 198 11.46 -0.87 6.42
CA ARG A 198 12.65 -0.97 7.30
C ARG A 198 12.96 -2.42 7.70
N ILE A 199 11.94 -3.23 7.96
CA ILE A 199 12.10 -4.66 8.26
C ILE A 199 12.70 -5.36 7.04
N VAL A 200 12.15 -5.16 5.85
CA VAL A 200 12.67 -5.77 4.62
C VAL A 200 14.14 -5.37 4.39
N LEU A 201 14.46 -4.07 4.47
CA LEU A 201 15.84 -3.61 4.29
C LEU A 201 16.79 -4.20 5.33
N ARG A 202 16.34 -4.37 6.58
CA ARG A 202 17.14 -4.98 7.65
C ARG A 202 17.36 -6.47 7.38
N LEU A 203 16.32 -7.23 7.04
CA LEU A 203 16.40 -8.64 6.71
C LEU A 203 17.36 -8.87 5.52
N ARG A 204 17.21 -8.10 4.44
CA ARG A 204 18.08 -8.18 3.26
C ARG A 204 19.57 -7.97 3.64
N ARG A 205 19.87 -7.00 4.49
CA ARG A 205 21.25 -6.78 4.98
C ARG A 205 21.76 -7.96 5.81
N THR A 206 20.92 -8.53 6.67
CA THR A 206 21.29 -9.67 7.53
C THR A 206 21.63 -10.92 6.73
N ILE A 207 20.92 -11.18 5.63
CA ILE A 207 21.16 -12.34 4.75
C ILE A 207 22.11 -12.04 3.58
N GLY A 208 22.76 -10.87 3.58
CA GLY A 208 23.76 -10.49 2.57
C GLY A 208 23.20 -10.07 1.21
N LEU A 209 21.89 -9.82 1.10
CA LEU A 209 21.27 -9.33 -0.13
C LEU A 209 21.46 -7.82 -0.29
N LYS A 210 21.50 -7.37 -1.54
CA LYS A 210 21.63 -5.94 -1.83
C LYS A 210 20.43 -5.17 -1.27
N ALA A 211 20.72 -4.18 -0.43
CA ALA A 211 19.78 -3.17 0.04
C ALA A 211 20.17 -1.77 -0.49
N SER A 212 20.94 -1.75 -1.58
CA SER A 212 21.54 -0.53 -2.15
C SER A 212 20.49 0.38 -2.78
N GLY A 213 20.64 1.67 -2.53
CA GLY A 213 19.78 2.72 -3.09
C GLY A 213 18.69 3.24 -2.15
N PHE A 214 18.53 2.64 -0.97
CA PHE A 214 17.76 3.19 0.14
C PHE A 214 18.71 3.62 1.25
N VAL A 215 19.33 4.78 1.12
CA VAL A 215 19.83 5.49 2.29
C VAL A 215 18.59 6.10 2.93
N ALA A 216 18.06 5.38 3.91
CA ALA A 216 16.96 5.89 4.69
C ALA A 216 17.49 7.03 5.55
N GLY A 217 17.12 8.25 5.21
CA GLY A 217 17.29 9.42 6.08
C GLY A 217 18.63 10.14 5.94
N GLU A 218 19.04 10.50 4.73
CA GLU A 218 19.78 11.75 4.47
C GLU A 218 18.90 12.72 3.70
#